data_ff2ff692a28093e613aae345dc4c7bc1
#
_entry.id   ff2ff692a28093e613aae345dc4c7bc1
#
_cell.length_a   1.000
_cell.length_b   1.000
_cell.length_c   1.000
_cell.angle_alpha   90.00
_cell.angle_beta   90.00
_cell.angle_gamma   90.00
#
_symmetry.space_group_name_H-M   'P 1'
#
loop_
_entity.id
_entity.type
_entity.pdbx_description
1 polymer ?
#
loop_
_entity_poly.entity_id
_entity_poly.type
_entity_poly.pdbx_seq_one_letter_code
_entity_poly.pdbx_strand_id
1 'polypeptide(L)'
;MPVIFRYKGFRFFFYSNEGNPREPVHVHVRGGDGSEAKFWLKPQIRLADNDGFDARTLRELATEAEANQALIEESWHEYFG
;
A
#
# COMPACT_ATOMS: atom_id res chain seq x y z
N MET A 1 8.46 -9.59 -4.72
CA MET A 1 7.35 -8.72 -4.39
C MET A 1 7.43 -7.45 -5.21
N PRO A 2 6.37 -7.15 -5.94
CA PRO A 2 6.40 -6.02 -6.87
C PRO A 2 6.28 -4.69 -6.16
N VAL A 3 7.24 -3.80 -6.41
CA VAL A 3 7.20 -2.42 -5.93
C VAL A 3 6.45 -1.60 -6.98
N ILE A 4 5.38 -0.93 -6.56
CA ILE A 4 4.56 -0.12 -7.47
C ILE A 4 5.23 1.24 -7.67
N PHE A 5 5.60 1.91 -6.59
CA PHE A 5 6.30 3.19 -6.63
C PHE A 5 7.00 3.46 -5.31
N ARG A 6 7.86 4.47 -5.31
CA ARG A 6 8.59 4.90 -4.11
C ARG A 6 8.28 6.36 -3.84
N TYR A 7 8.25 6.71 -2.55
CA TYR A 7 7.99 8.06 -2.09
C TYR A 7 8.85 8.33 -0.87
N LYS A 8 9.80 9.26 -0.96
CA LYS A 8 10.68 9.64 0.16
C LYS A 8 11.31 8.43 0.87
N GLY A 9 11.77 7.46 0.11
CA GLY A 9 12.37 6.26 0.70
C GLY A 9 11.38 5.22 1.17
N PHE A 10 10.08 5.52 1.15
CA PHE A 10 9.05 4.52 1.42
C PHE A 10 8.75 3.75 0.15
N ARG A 11 8.52 2.43 0.28
CA ARG A 11 8.18 1.57 -0.85
C ARG A 11 6.73 1.15 -0.74
N PHE A 12 5.96 1.39 -1.79
CA PHE A 12 4.57 0.95 -1.92
C PHE A 12 4.58 -0.30 -2.79
N PHE A 13 4.07 -1.42 -2.25
CA PHE A 13 4.23 -2.72 -2.92
C PHE A 13 3.10 -3.67 -2.58
N PHE A 14 3.06 -4.81 -3.31
CA PHE A 14 2.17 -5.93 -3.02
C PHE A 14 3.01 -7.14 -2.61
N TYR A 15 2.47 -7.97 -1.73
CA TYR A 15 3.02 -9.32 -1.53
C TYR A 15 2.48 -10.23 -2.63
N SER A 16 3.33 -11.11 -3.17
CA SER A 16 2.98 -11.90 -4.33
C SER A 16 1.87 -12.93 -4.09
N ASN A 17 1.62 -13.30 -2.84
CA ASN A 17 0.61 -14.32 -2.52
C ASN A 17 -0.75 -13.75 -2.14
N GLU A 18 -0.97 -12.46 -2.26
CA GLU A 18 -2.19 -11.80 -1.77
C GLU A 18 -3.40 -11.98 -2.68
N GLY A 19 -3.19 -12.49 -3.87
CA GLY A 19 -4.30 -12.76 -4.78
C GLY A 19 -4.97 -14.10 -4.56
N ASN A 20 -4.49 -14.93 -3.63
CA ASN A 20 -4.98 -16.29 -3.47
C ASN A 20 -5.08 -16.67 -1.98
N PRO A 21 -6.25 -16.62 -1.31
CA PRO A 21 -7.53 -16.17 -1.91
C PRO A 21 -7.53 -14.68 -2.20
N ARG A 22 -8.38 -14.27 -3.12
CA ARG A 22 -8.46 -12.86 -3.52
C ARG A 22 -8.92 -12.00 -2.35
N GLU A 23 -8.11 -11.01 -2.00
CA GLU A 23 -8.48 -10.00 -1.01
C GLU A 23 -8.92 -8.72 -1.74
N PRO A 24 -9.65 -7.82 -1.05
CA PRO A 24 -9.90 -6.49 -1.61
C PRO A 24 -8.60 -5.78 -1.95
N VAL A 25 -8.65 -4.87 -2.92
CA VAL A 25 -7.47 -4.12 -3.33
C VAL A 25 -6.85 -3.41 -2.14
N HIS A 26 -5.54 -3.59 -1.96
CA HIS A 26 -4.81 -2.94 -0.89
C HIS A 26 -3.35 -2.76 -1.29
N VAL A 27 -2.61 -1.98 -0.50
CA VAL A 27 -1.20 -1.72 -0.75
C VAL A 27 -0.46 -1.76 0.58
N HIS A 28 0.78 -2.26 0.56
CA HIS A 28 1.68 -2.24 1.70
C HIS A 28 2.69 -1.13 1.51
N VAL A 29 3.14 -0.52 2.62
CA VAL A 29 4.18 0.51 2.61
C VAL A 29 5.23 0.10 3.61
N ARG A 30 6.50 0.09 3.19
CA ARG A 30 7.62 -0.21 4.08
C ARG A 30 8.59 0.95 4.12
N GLY A 31 9.00 1.34 5.32
CA GLY A 31 10.03 2.34 5.54
C GLY A 31 11.41 1.74 5.65
N GLY A 32 12.43 2.60 5.62
CA GLY A 32 13.82 2.16 5.71
C GLY A 32 14.21 1.57 7.06
N ASP A 33 13.43 1.86 8.11
CA ASP A 33 13.66 1.32 9.46
C ASP A 33 12.92 0.01 9.72
N GLY A 34 12.25 -0.55 8.70
CA GLY A 34 11.50 -1.79 8.83
C GLY A 34 10.04 -1.60 9.22
N SER A 35 9.60 -0.36 9.46
CA SER A 35 8.18 -0.09 9.73
C SER A 35 7.34 -0.44 8.52
N GLU A 36 6.13 -0.92 8.74
CA GLU A 36 5.26 -1.34 7.65
C GLU A 36 3.80 -1.04 7.96
N ALA A 37 3.04 -0.67 6.93
CA ALA A 37 1.61 -0.43 7.07
C ALA A 37 0.87 -1.04 5.87
N LYS A 38 -0.43 -1.26 6.05
CA LYS A 38 -1.31 -1.77 5.00
C LYS A 38 -2.51 -0.84 4.90
N PHE A 39 -2.85 -0.43 3.68
CA PHE A 39 -4.01 0.41 3.42
C PHE A 39 -4.98 -0.28 2.49
N TRP A 40 -6.27 -0.29 2.85
CA TRP A 40 -7.35 -0.64 1.91
C TRP A 40 -7.58 0.53 0.97
N LEU A 41 -7.92 0.25 -0.29
CA LEU A 41 -8.21 1.30 -1.26
C LEU A 41 -9.72 1.55 -1.44
N LYS A 42 -10.53 0.54 -1.17
CA LYS A 42 -11.97 0.61 -1.40
C LYS A 42 -12.73 0.42 -0.10
N PRO A 43 -13.83 1.14 0.08
CA PRO A 43 -14.43 2.17 -0.79
C PRO A 43 -13.64 3.48 -0.79
N GLN A 44 -12.71 3.64 0.16
CA GLN A 44 -11.81 4.79 0.25
C GLN A 44 -10.52 4.33 0.93
N ILE A 45 -9.48 5.14 0.83
CA ILE A 45 -8.21 4.83 1.48
C ILE A 45 -8.43 4.73 2.99
N ARG A 46 -8.01 3.61 3.58
CA ARG A 46 -8.24 3.34 4.99
C ARG A 46 -7.13 2.45 5.54
N LEU A 47 -6.60 2.81 6.72
CA LEU A 47 -5.56 2.03 7.35
C LEU A 47 -6.10 0.66 7.78
N ALA A 48 -5.46 -0.41 7.33
CA ALA A 48 -5.81 -1.77 7.70
C ALA A 48 -4.90 -2.31 8.80
N ASP A 49 -3.61 -1.93 8.77
CA ASP A 49 -2.64 -2.41 9.74
C ASP A 49 -1.45 -1.45 9.78
N ASN A 50 -0.78 -1.39 10.93
CA ASN A 50 0.39 -0.54 11.14
C ASN A 50 1.34 -1.19 12.13
N ASP A 51 2.61 -1.23 11.76
CA ASP A 51 3.68 -1.70 12.62
C ASP A 51 4.85 -0.71 12.54
N GLY A 52 4.87 0.23 13.48
CA GLY A 52 6.01 1.11 13.70
C GLY A 52 5.90 2.54 13.19
N PHE A 53 4.93 2.89 12.36
CA PHE A 53 4.78 4.28 11.91
C PHE A 53 3.99 5.11 12.93
N ASP A 54 4.36 6.38 13.08
CA ASP A 54 3.60 7.30 13.90
C ASP A 54 2.40 7.87 13.09
N ALA A 55 1.49 8.54 13.80
CA ALA A 55 0.27 9.05 13.19
C ALA A 55 0.53 10.06 12.07
N ARG A 56 1.55 10.89 12.24
CA ARG A 56 1.90 11.90 11.23
C ARG A 56 2.36 11.25 9.94
N THR A 57 3.24 10.27 10.05
CA THR A 57 3.75 9.52 8.90
C THR A 57 2.60 8.77 8.22
N LEU A 58 1.73 8.14 9.00
CA LEU A 58 0.58 7.42 8.43
C LEU A 58 -0.32 8.34 7.63
N ARG A 59 -0.57 9.57 8.09
CA ARG A 59 -1.38 10.53 7.35
C ARG A 59 -0.71 10.91 6.02
N GLU A 60 0.60 11.09 6.05
CA GLU A 60 1.36 11.40 4.83
C GLU A 60 1.29 10.25 3.84
N LEU A 61 1.47 9.02 4.32
CA LEU A 61 1.42 7.83 3.46
C LEU A 61 0.02 7.60 2.90
N ALA A 62 -1.02 7.83 3.70
CA ALA A 62 -2.39 7.72 3.23
C ALA A 62 -2.68 8.73 2.11
N THR A 63 -2.16 9.95 2.25
CA THR A 63 -2.30 10.99 1.23
C THR A 63 -1.63 10.57 -0.08
N GLU A 64 -0.43 9.96 0.01
CA GLU A 64 0.26 9.47 -1.17
C GLU A 64 -0.45 8.28 -1.81
N ALA A 65 -1.01 7.38 -0.99
CA ALA A 65 -1.80 6.27 -1.52
C ALA A 65 -3.01 6.80 -2.29
N GLU A 66 -3.69 7.80 -1.74
CA GLU A 66 -4.85 8.42 -2.40
C GLU A 66 -4.45 9.11 -3.71
N ALA A 67 -3.33 9.84 -3.69
CA ALA A 67 -2.85 10.54 -4.89
C ALA A 67 -2.47 9.56 -6.02
N ASN A 68 -2.08 8.34 -5.66
CA ASN A 68 -1.66 7.32 -6.63
C ASN A 68 -2.66 6.16 -6.72
N GLN A 69 -3.91 6.39 -6.30
CA GLN A 69 -4.90 5.33 -6.23
C GLN A 69 -5.12 4.62 -7.57
N ALA A 70 -5.22 5.39 -8.65
CA ALA A 70 -5.42 4.81 -9.98
C ALA A 70 -4.25 3.90 -10.38
N LEU A 71 -3.03 4.35 -10.10
CA LEU A 71 -1.83 3.55 -10.39
C LEU A 71 -1.82 2.26 -9.57
N ILE A 72 -2.15 2.33 -8.29
CA ILE A 72 -2.17 1.16 -7.43
C ILE A 72 -3.21 0.17 -7.90
N GLU A 73 -4.43 0.63 -8.23
CA GLU A 73 -5.49 -0.25 -8.70
C GLU A 73 -5.16 -0.89 -10.03
N GLU A 74 -4.60 -0.13 -10.96
CA GLU A 74 -4.18 -0.65 -12.25
C GLU A 74 -3.10 -1.72 -12.07
N SER A 75 -2.10 -1.45 -11.23
CA SER A 75 -1.03 -2.40 -10.95
C SER A 75 -1.55 -3.67 -10.29
N TRP A 76 -2.53 -3.52 -9.38
CA TRP A 76 -3.17 -4.66 -8.73
C TRP A 76 -3.84 -5.57 -9.76
N HIS A 77 -4.62 -4.98 -10.66
CA HIS A 77 -5.33 -5.74 -11.68
C HIS A 77 -4.37 -6.40 -12.68
N GLU A 78 -3.29 -5.73 -13.03
CA GLU A 78 -2.28 -6.32 -13.91
C GLU A 78 -1.58 -7.51 -13.24
N TYR A 79 -1.31 -7.41 -11.94
CA TYR A 79 -0.55 -8.43 -11.23
C TYR A 79 -1.39 -9.63 -10.81
N PHE A 80 -2.60 -9.38 -10.32
CA PHE A 80 -3.45 -10.44 -9.78
C PHE A 80 -4.59 -10.85 -10.72
N GLY A 81 -4.80 -10.12 -11.78
CA GLY A 81 -5.89 -10.38 -12.70
C GLY A 81 -7.21 -9.80 -12.20
#